data_718d322cb3a4aa35c2ca6f70e25473c1
#
_entry.id   718d322cb3a4aa35c2ca6f70e25473c1
#
_cell.length_a   1.000
_cell.length_b   1.000
_cell.length_c   1.000
_cell.angle_alpha   90.00
_cell.angle_beta   90.00
_cell.angle_gamma   90.00
#
_symmetry.space_group_name_H-M   'P 1'
#
loop_
_entity.id
_entity.type
_entity.pdbx_description
1 polymer ?
#
loop_
_entity_poly.entity_id
_entity_poly.type
_entity_poly.pdbx_seq_one_letter_code
_entity_poly.pdbx_strand_id
1 'polypeptide(L)'
;QGGCNDVLSAETTMMVKERFAETYGPPVHTIGWGGSGGAMQQLLIAGAYPGILDGILPTLTFPDAISYFIDTAECRLPLRRFLNGRNPPLSDDVKNAIGGWADWDVCERSLGPRPNRIGPDDCPASIPLDARYHPVDNPGGVRCSIYDGMRNVFGTRAYDEVEPTPVQPFGRSPQDNVGVQYGLEALNRGLIDTGLFLELNEQAGGWDIDFQWRRERAAADPDALRIAYETGRVTSGSGGLATTPIIDERNYLDHVANFHASYYSFVMRERLVRDNGHADNYVLQRRMAPLSRADENLALMDEWLVAIALDATADHAAAKVVGAKPAALRDACWNDDGIEIVEPAVFDRGAIFNNTQGRCNELFPPHAGARIVAGGPLTSDVLKCELKPIDPADYAVPLTSEETTRLESIFPDGVCDWSKPGVGQVPNTRTWLSYGPSPVNRYQ
;
A
#
# COMPACT_ATOMS: atom_id res chain seq x y z
N GLN A 1 9.84 12.19 -1.80
CA GLN A 1 9.85 10.76 -1.43
C GLN A 1 11.08 10.03 -1.95
N GLY A 2 11.68 10.50 -2.98
CA GLY A 2 12.77 9.79 -3.65
C GLY A 2 14.12 9.78 -2.99
N GLY A 3 14.30 10.36 -1.87
CA GLY A 3 15.60 10.43 -1.17
C GLY A 3 15.44 10.81 0.28
N CYS A 4 14.24 11.19 0.68
CA CYS A 4 13.93 11.53 2.06
C CYS A 4 12.90 10.55 2.60
N ASN A 5 13.05 10.17 3.85
CA ASN A 5 12.04 9.36 4.51
C ASN A 5 10.82 10.20 4.93
N ASP A 6 9.78 9.52 5.34
CA ASP A 6 8.49 10.12 5.69
C ASP A 6 8.58 11.07 6.88
N VAL A 7 9.43 10.77 7.86
CA VAL A 7 9.66 11.62 9.06
C VAL A 7 10.16 12.99 8.63
N LEU A 8 11.16 13.05 7.75
CA LEU A 8 11.67 14.30 7.22
C LEU A 8 10.62 15.08 6.42
N SER A 9 9.68 14.40 5.78
CA SER A 9 8.56 15.06 5.08
C SER A 9 7.65 15.79 6.06
N ALA A 10 7.33 15.17 7.19
CA ALA A 10 6.51 15.79 8.24
C ALA A 10 7.23 16.97 8.88
N GLU A 11 8.50 16.80 9.27
CA GLU A 11 9.33 17.86 9.82
C GLU A 11 9.44 19.06 8.87
N THR A 12 9.66 18.81 7.58
CA THR A 12 9.71 19.88 6.57
C THR A 12 8.38 20.63 6.48
N THR A 13 7.24 19.93 6.54
CA THR A 13 5.92 20.55 6.52
C THR A 13 5.72 21.43 7.76
N MET A 14 6.16 20.98 8.93
CA MET A 14 6.14 21.78 10.16
C MET A 14 6.96 23.06 10.01
N MET A 15 8.18 22.97 9.50
CA MET A 15 9.07 24.14 9.29
C MET A 15 8.44 25.13 8.30
N VAL A 16 7.81 24.65 7.22
CA VAL A 16 7.12 25.51 6.24
C VAL A 16 5.90 26.19 6.88
N LYS A 17 5.11 25.45 7.67
CA LYS A 17 3.94 25.99 8.40
C LYS A 17 4.37 27.06 9.41
N GLU A 18 5.44 26.82 10.17
CA GLU A 18 6.01 27.77 11.09
C GLU A 18 6.47 29.05 10.36
N ARG A 19 7.26 28.90 9.29
CA ARG A 19 7.72 30.04 8.49
C ARG A 19 6.58 30.84 7.89
N PHE A 20 5.51 30.19 7.46
CA PHE A 20 4.30 30.87 7.00
C PHE A 20 3.67 31.69 8.15
N ALA A 21 3.51 31.06 9.32
CA ALA A 21 2.91 31.73 10.48
C ALA A 21 3.71 32.95 10.95
N GLU A 22 5.04 32.88 10.96
CA GLU A 22 5.93 34.01 11.26
C GLU A 22 5.76 35.18 10.27
N THR A 23 5.46 34.90 9.01
CA THR A 23 5.42 35.91 7.94
C THR A 23 4.03 36.50 7.74
N TYR A 24 2.99 35.69 7.85
CA TYR A 24 1.61 36.04 7.49
C TYR A 24 0.61 35.88 8.64
N GLY A 25 1.04 35.37 9.77
CA GLY A 25 0.18 34.92 10.87
C GLY A 25 -0.21 33.45 10.75
N PRO A 26 -0.78 32.87 11.83
CA PRO A 26 -1.17 31.46 11.82
C PRO A 26 -2.22 31.20 10.71
N PRO A 27 -2.04 30.12 9.92
CA PRO A 27 -3.05 29.74 8.94
C PRO A 27 -4.35 29.32 9.65
N VAL A 28 -5.50 29.64 9.07
CA VAL A 28 -6.81 29.21 9.60
C VAL A 28 -6.93 27.69 9.41
N HIS A 29 -6.63 27.20 8.21
CA HIS A 29 -6.58 25.78 7.88
C HIS A 29 -5.31 25.44 7.10
N THR A 30 -4.83 24.23 7.27
CA THR A 30 -3.72 23.66 6.50
C THR A 30 -4.22 22.39 5.80
N ILE A 31 -4.42 22.48 4.49
CA ILE A 31 -4.98 21.39 3.70
C ILE A 31 -3.85 20.71 2.92
N GLY A 32 -3.73 19.38 3.08
CA GLY A 32 -2.85 18.56 2.26
C GLY A 32 -3.49 18.31 0.89
N TRP A 33 -2.74 18.53 -0.21
CA TRP A 33 -3.19 18.22 -1.55
C TRP A 33 -2.05 17.65 -2.39
N GLY A 34 -2.31 16.55 -3.09
CA GLY A 34 -1.33 15.96 -3.98
C GLY A 34 -1.64 14.51 -4.34
N GLY A 35 -1.10 14.08 -5.48
CA GLY A 35 -1.31 12.73 -6.00
C GLY A 35 -0.12 11.80 -5.78
N SER A 36 -0.38 10.48 -5.87
CA SER A 36 0.66 9.45 -5.83
C SER A 36 1.52 9.56 -4.58
N GLY A 37 2.80 9.86 -4.74
CA GLY A 37 3.68 10.15 -3.62
C GLY A 37 3.21 11.27 -2.69
N GLY A 38 2.49 12.28 -3.21
CA GLY A 38 1.85 13.32 -2.41
C GLY A 38 0.67 12.78 -1.59
N ALA A 39 -0.07 11.81 -2.11
CA ALA A 39 -1.12 11.13 -1.34
C ALA A 39 -0.53 10.34 -0.17
N MET A 40 0.51 9.54 -0.40
CA MET A 40 1.23 8.84 0.67
C MET A 40 1.73 9.81 1.75
N GLN A 41 2.33 10.93 1.33
CA GLN A 41 2.89 11.91 2.25
C GLN A 41 1.82 12.51 3.15
N GLN A 42 0.69 12.96 2.59
CA GLN A 42 -0.38 13.59 3.39
C GLN A 42 -1.10 12.58 4.30
N LEU A 43 -1.32 11.34 3.84
CA LEU A 43 -1.88 10.28 4.69
C LEU A 43 -0.97 9.97 5.88
N LEU A 44 0.33 9.83 5.64
CA LEU A 44 1.29 9.58 6.69
C LEU A 44 1.40 10.76 7.68
N ILE A 45 1.46 12.01 7.17
CA ILE A 45 1.53 13.18 8.03
C ILE A 45 0.26 13.29 8.87
N ALA A 46 -0.92 13.17 8.27
CA ALA A 46 -2.18 13.25 9.00
C ALA A 46 -2.31 12.12 10.04
N GLY A 47 -1.88 10.90 9.71
CA GLY A 47 -1.95 9.74 10.60
C GLY A 47 -0.98 9.80 11.76
N ALA A 48 0.31 10.06 11.48
CA ALA A 48 1.37 9.97 12.47
C ALA A 48 1.72 11.31 13.15
N TYR A 49 1.34 12.44 12.55
CA TYR A 49 1.63 13.81 13.03
C TYR A 49 0.35 14.67 13.08
N PRO A 50 -0.64 14.31 13.90
CA PRO A 50 -1.91 15.03 13.95
C PRO A 50 -1.71 16.53 14.27
N GLY A 51 -2.50 17.39 13.60
CA GLY A 51 -2.45 18.85 13.79
C GLY A 51 -1.49 19.59 12.85
N ILE A 52 -0.69 18.90 12.04
CA ILE A 52 0.05 19.54 10.94
C ILE A 52 -0.90 19.84 9.78
N LEU A 53 -1.71 18.86 9.39
CA LEU A 53 -2.75 18.99 8.39
C LEU A 53 -4.12 18.88 9.05
N ASP A 54 -5.02 19.81 8.70
CA ASP A 54 -6.38 19.86 9.24
C ASP A 54 -7.35 19.02 8.38
N GLY A 55 -7.09 18.91 7.07
CA GLY A 55 -7.81 18.07 6.10
C GLY A 55 -6.90 17.66 4.96
N ILE A 56 -7.27 16.62 4.24
CA ILE A 56 -6.45 16.11 3.12
C ILE A 56 -7.26 15.80 1.86
N LEU A 57 -6.66 16.09 0.71
CA LEU A 57 -7.18 15.85 -0.64
C LEU A 57 -6.23 14.94 -1.43
N PRO A 58 -6.12 13.64 -1.07
CA PRO A 58 -5.30 12.73 -1.82
C PRO A 58 -5.89 12.46 -3.21
N THR A 59 -5.01 12.34 -4.22
CA THR A 59 -5.37 11.88 -5.55
C THR A 59 -4.46 10.73 -5.96
N LEU A 60 -4.94 9.82 -6.82
CA LEU A 60 -4.16 8.63 -7.22
C LEU A 60 -3.55 7.93 -5.99
N THR A 61 -4.36 7.70 -4.99
CA THR A 61 -3.98 7.30 -3.64
C THR A 61 -3.22 5.98 -3.60
N PHE A 62 -2.13 5.98 -2.83
CA PHE A 62 -1.52 4.80 -2.24
C PHE A 62 -1.56 4.99 -0.72
N PRO A 63 -1.88 3.96 0.06
CA PRO A 63 -1.95 4.11 1.51
C PRO A 63 -0.59 4.43 2.13
N ASP A 64 0.45 3.77 1.67
CA ASP A 64 1.85 3.96 2.08
C ASP A 64 2.82 3.33 1.07
N ALA A 65 4.10 3.68 1.19
CA ALA A 65 5.15 3.18 0.31
C ALA A 65 5.46 1.69 0.59
N ILE A 66 5.40 1.24 1.84
CA ILE A 66 5.81 -0.12 2.22
C ILE A 66 4.85 -1.16 1.65
N SER A 67 3.52 -0.93 1.79
CA SER A 67 2.50 -1.80 1.21
C SER A 67 2.57 -1.83 -0.33
N TYR A 68 2.73 -0.66 -0.97
CA TYR A 68 2.89 -0.57 -2.43
C TYR A 68 4.13 -1.33 -2.95
N PHE A 69 5.24 -1.29 -2.22
CA PHE A 69 6.46 -2.00 -2.65
C PHE A 69 6.35 -3.51 -2.55
N ILE A 70 5.43 -4.06 -1.76
CA ILE A 70 5.13 -5.49 -1.77
C ILE A 70 4.59 -5.89 -3.15
N ASP A 71 3.57 -5.19 -3.65
CA ASP A 71 3.01 -5.46 -4.98
C ASP A 71 4.07 -5.36 -6.07
N THR A 72 4.95 -4.35 -5.98
CA THR A 72 6.04 -4.18 -6.93
C THR A 72 7.04 -5.34 -6.88
N ALA A 73 7.43 -5.77 -5.68
CA ALA A 73 8.38 -6.87 -5.50
C ALA A 73 7.80 -8.20 -5.99
N GLU A 74 6.55 -8.50 -5.61
CA GLU A 74 5.86 -9.73 -6.01
C GLU A 74 5.62 -9.80 -7.52
N CYS A 75 5.24 -8.66 -8.12
CA CYS A 75 5.07 -8.53 -9.57
C CYS A 75 6.38 -8.74 -10.32
N ARG A 76 7.42 -8.01 -9.90
CA ARG A 76 8.72 -7.96 -10.62
C ARG A 76 9.50 -9.26 -10.53
N LEU A 77 9.50 -9.91 -9.38
CA LEU A 77 10.40 -11.04 -9.10
C LEU A 77 9.69 -12.40 -9.21
N PRO A 78 8.85 -12.83 -8.26
CA PRO A 78 8.27 -14.17 -8.33
C PRO A 78 7.32 -14.34 -9.51
N LEU A 79 6.34 -13.45 -9.68
CA LEU A 79 5.26 -13.67 -10.64
C LEU A 79 5.71 -13.48 -12.08
N ARG A 80 6.35 -12.36 -12.39
CA ARG A 80 6.79 -12.09 -13.77
C ARG A 80 7.78 -13.13 -14.26
N ARG A 81 8.70 -13.56 -13.39
CA ARG A 81 9.67 -14.60 -13.72
C ARG A 81 8.97 -15.91 -14.08
N PHE A 82 8.01 -16.35 -13.26
CA PHE A 82 7.30 -17.60 -13.52
C PHE A 82 6.36 -17.48 -14.71
N LEU A 83 5.48 -16.49 -14.75
CA LEU A 83 4.41 -16.38 -15.73
C LEU A 83 4.95 -16.13 -17.14
N ASN A 84 6.05 -15.39 -17.27
CA ASN A 84 6.68 -15.13 -18.58
C ASN A 84 7.66 -16.22 -19.03
N GLY A 85 8.18 -17.00 -18.09
CA GLY A 85 9.08 -18.11 -18.40
C GLY A 85 8.40 -19.37 -18.96
N ARG A 86 7.06 -19.37 -19.05
CA ARG A 86 6.27 -20.53 -19.48
C ARG A 86 6.33 -20.78 -20.98
N ASN A 87 6.42 -22.06 -21.36
CA ASN A 87 6.29 -22.51 -22.73
C ASN A 87 5.40 -23.77 -22.79
N PRO A 88 4.20 -23.70 -23.40
CA PRO A 88 3.61 -22.55 -24.08
C PRO A 88 3.29 -21.39 -23.10
N PRO A 89 3.22 -20.13 -23.58
CA PRO A 89 2.89 -18.99 -22.75
C PRO A 89 1.45 -19.09 -22.24
N LEU A 90 1.23 -18.59 -21.02
CA LEU A 90 -0.12 -18.46 -20.45
C LEU A 90 -0.88 -17.32 -21.12
N SER A 91 -2.20 -17.45 -21.22
CA SER A 91 -3.06 -16.34 -21.66
C SER A 91 -3.02 -15.17 -20.66
N ASP A 92 -3.32 -13.97 -21.12
CA ASP A 92 -3.36 -12.79 -20.27
C ASP A 92 -4.47 -12.92 -19.22
N ASP A 93 -5.61 -13.54 -19.53
CA ASP A 93 -6.68 -13.81 -18.55
C ASP A 93 -6.18 -14.65 -17.37
N VAL A 94 -5.37 -15.66 -17.62
CA VAL A 94 -4.77 -16.49 -16.56
C VAL A 94 -3.77 -15.67 -15.75
N LYS A 95 -2.92 -14.88 -16.40
CA LYS A 95 -1.96 -14.01 -15.72
C LYS A 95 -2.66 -12.95 -14.88
N ASN A 96 -3.74 -12.33 -15.40
CA ASN A 96 -4.57 -11.37 -14.69
C ASN A 96 -5.23 -12.01 -13.47
N ALA A 97 -5.79 -13.21 -13.61
CA ALA A 97 -6.41 -13.93 -12.50
C ALA A 97 -5.41 -14.27 -11.38
N ILE A 98 -4.17 -14.62 -11.72
CA ILE A 98 -3.10 -14.89 -10.76
C ILE A 98 -2.58 -13.60 -10.11
N GLY A 99 -2.43 -12.53 -10.90
CA GLY A 99 -1.90 -11.25 -10.46
C GLY A 99 -2.92 -10.33 -9.83
N GLY A 100 -4.21 -10.53 -10.11
CA GLY A 100 -5.32 -9.68 -9.64
C GLY A 100 -5.51 -8.36 -10.40
N TRP A 101 -4.59 -8.01 -11.30
CA TRP A 101 -4.60 -6.77 -12.07
C TRP A 101 -5.64 -6.77 -13.20
N ALA A 102 -6.10 -5.59 -13.60
CA ALA A 102 -6.95 -5.43 -14.77
C ALA A 102 -6.28 -5.91 -16.06
N ASP A 103 -4.99 -5.70 -16.14
CA ASP A 103 -4.14 -6.04 -17.28
C ASP A 103 -2.75 -6.39 -16.77
N TRP A 104 -2.25 -7.57 -17.18
CA TRP A 104 -0.92 -8.07 -16.80
C TRP A 104 0.21 -7.09 -17.17
N ASP A 105 -0.01 -6.22 -18.13
CA ASP A 105 0.93 -5.16 -18.51
C ASP A 105 1.28 -4.20 -17.35
N VAL A 106 0.49 -4.17 -16.27
CA VAL A 106 0.91 -3.51 -15.02
C VAL A 106 2.23 -4.10 -14.52
N CYS A 107 2.37 -5.41 -14.47
CA CYS A 107 3.60 -6.09 -14.10
C CYS A 107 4.68 -6.02 -15.17
N GLU A 108 4.31 -6.07 -16.45
CA GLU A 108 5.26 -6.05 -17.56
C GLU A 108 5.91 -4.68 -17.77
N ARG A 109 5.11 -3.64 -17.80
CA ARG A 109 5.53 -2.31 -18.23
C ARG A 109 5.58 -1.26 -17.12
N SER A 110 4.71 -1.38 -16.13
CA SER A 110 4.59 -0.36 -15.09
C SER A 110 5.38 -0.70 -13.83
N LEU A 111 5.24 -1.89 -13.28
CA LEU A 111 5.94 -2.32 -12.06
C LEU A 111 7.23 -3.07 -12.35
N GLY A 112 7.23 -3.95 -13.36
CA GLY A 112 8.32 -4.88 -13.62
C GLY A 112 9.64 -4.28 -14.08
N PRO A 113 9.67 -3.43 -15.14
CA PRO A 113 10.91 -2.94 -15.73
C PRO A 113 11.43 -1.64 -15.14
N ARG A 114 10.63 -0.93 -14.37
CA ARG A 114 11.09 0.35 -13.80
C ARG A 114 12.00 0.12 -12.62
N PRO A 115 13.10 0.90 -12.55
CA PRO A 115 13.80 1.09 -11.31
C PRO A 115 12.88 1.84 -10.35
N ASN A 116 12.13 1.11 -9.52
CA ASN A 116 11.20 1.68 -8.57
C ASN A 116 11.81 1.87 -7.18
N ARG A 117 13.14 2.09 -7.13
CA ARG A 117 13.91 2.29 -5.90
C ARG A 117 13.84 1.12 -4.92
N ILE A 118 13.55 -0.06 -5.44
CA ILE A 118 13.58 -1.29 -4.69
C ILE A 118 15.00 -1.83 -4.65
N GLY A 119 15.67 -1.89 -5.81
CA GLY A 119 17.05 -2.37 -5.92
C GLY A 119 18.09 -1.38 -5.37
N PRO A 120 19.23 -1.88 -4.89
CA PRO A 120 20.29 -1.05 -4.30
C PRO A 120 21.02 -0.18 -5.33
N ASP A 121 20.94 -0.50 -6.60
CA ASP A 121 21.60 0.17 -7.74
C ASP A 121 20.73 1.30 -8.35
N ASP A 122 19.49 1.43 -7.92
CA ASP A 122 18.54 2.43 -8.43
C ASP A 122 18.77 3.83 -7.83
N CYS A 123 19.97 4.33 -8.05
CA CYS A 123 20.41 5.60 -7.52
C CYS A 123 19.96 6.80 -8.36
N PRO A 124 19.70 7.97 -7.73
CA PRO A 124 19.52 9.23 -8.44
C PRO A 124 20.71 9.55 -9.36
N ALA A 125 20.45 10.25 -10.45
CA ALA A 125 21.50 10.66 -11.39
C ALA A 125 22.60 11.54 -10.77
N SER A 126 22.32 12.19 -9.64
CA SER A 126 23.29 12.96 -8.86
C SER A 126 24.38 12.11 -8.20
N ILE A 127 24.19 10.79 -8.08
CA ILE A 127 25.22 9.89 -7.57
C ILE A 127 25.96 9.32 -8.78
N PRO A 128 27.28 9.58 -8.91
CA PRO A 128 28.09 9.05 -10.01
C PRO A 128 28.04 7.53 -10.09
N LEU A 129 28.15 6.97 -11.28
CA LEU A 129 28.06 5.52 -11.51
C LEU A 129 29.12 4.73 -10.74
N ASP A 130 30.34 5.25 -10.69
CA ASP A 130 31.47 4.66 -9.97
C ASP A 130 31.35 4.72 -8.45
N ALA A 131 30.48 5.58 -7.94
CA ALA A 131 30.17 5.66 -6.50
C ALA A 131 29.02 4.74 -6.08
N ARG A 132 28.28 4.15 -7.05
CA ARG A 132 27.13 3.30 -6.74
C ARG A 132 27.56 1.91 -6.35
N TYR A 133 26.75 1.28 -5.51
CA TYR A 133 26.91 -0.12 -5.15
C TYR A 133 26.84 -1.02 -6.40
N HIS A 134 27.79 -1.95 -6.46
CA HIS A 134 27.73 -3.10 -7.36
C HIS A 134 28.31 -4.31 -6.61
N PRO A 135 27.62 -5.47 -6.60
CA PRO A 135 28.00 -6.59 -5.75
C PRO A 135 29.41 -7.14 -6.02
N VAL A 136 29.93 -6.96 -7.23
CA VAL A 136 31.26 -7.43 -7.63
C VAL A 136 32.27 -6.29 -7.73
N ASP A 137 31.93 -5.22 -8.47
CA ASP A 137 32.89 -4.18 -8.84
C ASP A 137 33.03 -3.09 -7.77
N ASN A 138 31.96 -2.81 -7.00
CA ASN A 138 31.97 -1.79 -5.96
C ASN A 138 31.05 -2.18 -4.78
N PRO A 139 31.38 -3.25 -4.02
CA PRO A 139 30.54 -3.71 -2.90
C PRO A 139 30.46 -2.70 -1.75
N GLY A 140 31.40 -1.74 -1.68
CA GLY A 140 31.39 -0.62 -0.73
C GLY A 140 30.66 0.64 -1.21
N GLY A 141 30.06 0.61 -2.40
CA GLY A 141 29.38 1.75 -3.00
C GLY A 141 28.04 2.12 -2.33
N VAL A 142 27.52 3.28 -2.74
CA VAL A 142 26.25 3.81 -2.21
C VAL A 142 25.09 2.95 -2.66
N ARG A 143 24.34 2.39 -1.72
CA ARG A 143 23.10 1.65 -1.94
C ARG A 143 21.91 2.60 -1.90
N CYS A 144 20.99 2.46 -2.82
CA CYS A 144 19.90 3.40 -3.04
C CYS A 144 18.50 2.77 -2.99
N SER A 145 18.34 1.58 -2.44
CA SER A 145 17.01 1.01 -2.23
C SER A 145 16.19 1.89 -1.29
N ILE A 146 14.88 1.77 -1.31
CA ILE A 146 14.01 2.49 -0.39
C ILE A 146 14.38 2.21 1.07
N TYR A 147 14.79 0.98 1.39
CA TYR A 147 15.18 0.61 2.75
C TYR A 147 16.55 1.18 3.13
N ASP A 148 17.48 1.24 2.18
CA ASP A 148 18.75 1.94 2.40
C ASP A 148 18.55 3.45 2.62
N GLY A 149 17.56 4.05 1.97
CA GLY A 149 17.12 5.43 2.21
C GLY A 149 16.44 5.65 3.56
N MET A 150 15.92 4.60 4.19
CA MET A 150 15.23 4.64 5.49
C MET A 150 16.04 3.97 6.61
N ARG A 151 17.35 3.87 6.50
CA ARG A 151 18.21 3.26 7.54
C ARG A 151 18.08 3.90 8.92
N ASN A 152 17.79 5.19 8.97
CA ASN A 152 17.54 5.92 10.22
C ASN A 152 16.19 5.56 10.87
N VAL A 153 15.27 4.94 10.14
CA VAL A 153 13.97 4.46 10.64
C VAL A 153 14.07 2.98 10.98
N PHE A 154 14.43 2.14 10.02
CA PHE A 154 14.44 0.67 10.17
C PHE A 154 15.72 0.11 10.78
N GLY A 155 16.77 0.93 10.88
CA GLY A 155 18.09 0.45 11.28
C GLY A 155 18.84 -0.25 10.14
N THR A 156 20.01 -0.74 10.49
CA THR A 156 20.89 -1.46 9.56
C THR A 156 21.14 -2.87 10.04
N ARG A 157 21.44 -3.74 9.08
CA ARG A 157 21.91 -5.09 9.32
C ARG A 157 23.31 -5.24 8.73
N ALA A 158 24.22 -5.89 9.46
CA ALA A 158 25.54 -6.17 8.96
C ALA A 158 25.50 -7.28 7.91
N TYR A 159 26.41 -7.22 7.00
CA TYR A 159 26.46 -8.15 5.87
C TYR A 159 27.14 -9.48 6.21
N ASP A 160 27.88 -9.56 7.30
CA ASP A 160 28.45 -10.79 7.85
C ASP A 160 27.43 -11.84 8.24
N GLU A 161 26.15 -11.44 8.34
CA GLU A 161 25.02 -12.36 8.53
C GLU A 161 24.46 -12.93 7.21
N VAL A 162 24.97 -12.48 6.04
CA VAL A 162 24.49 -12.84 4.70
C VAL A 162 25.72 -13.07 3.80
N GLU A 163 25.81 -14.21 3.14
CA GLU A 163 26.88 -14.53 2.21
C GLU A 163 26.55 -14.04 0.77
N PRO A 164 27.51 -13.50 0.02
CA PRO A 164 28.87 -13.07 0.38
C PRO A 164 28.90 -11.74 1.16
N THR A 165 29.82 -11.63 2.09
CA THR A 165 29.98 -10.50 3.00
C THR A 165 30.37 -9.21 2.28
N PRO A 166 29.51 -8.20 2.14
CA PRO A 166 29.90 -6.89 1.64
C PRO A 166 30.34 -5.94 2.75
N VAL A 167 31.02 -4.88 2.35
CA VAL A 167 31.74 -3.97 3.21
C VAL A 167 30.86 -2.94 3.93
N GLN A 168 29.59 -2.78 3.54
CA GLN A 168 28.70 -1.75 4.08
C GLN A 168 27.42 -2.36 4.65
N PRO A 169 26.93 -1.88 5.79
CA PRO A 169 25.63 -2.29 6.29
C PRO A 169 24.51 -1.83 5.35
N PHE A 170 23.48 -2.63 5.20
CA PHE A 170 22.29 -2.34 4.40
C PHE A 170 21.08 -2.03 5.28
N GLY A 171 20.07 -1.36 4.69
CA GLY A 171 18.82 -1.08 5.37
C GLY A 171 18.02 -2.37 5.60
N ARG A 172 17.48 -2.56 6.80
CA ARG A 172 16.58 -3.67 7.12
C ARG A 172 15.30 -3.57 6.30
N SER A 173 14.75 -4.70 5.88
CA SER A 173 13.51 -4.78 5.07
C SER A 173 12.40 -5.47 5.83
N PRO A 174 11.18 -4.88 5.91
CA PRO A 174 10.03 -5.51 6.51
C PRO A 174 9.24 -6.40 5.54
N GLN A 175 9.72 -6.62 4.31
CA GLN A 175 8.99 -7.38 3.30
C GLN A 175 9.16 -8.89 3.47
N ASP A 176 8.04 -9.61 3.30
CA ASP A 176 7.95 -11.06 3.46
C ASP A 176 6.99 -11.64 2.41
N ASN A 177 7.24 -12.85 1.93
CA ASN A 177 6.27 -13.62 1.15
C ASN A 177 6.21 -15.10 1.56
N VAL A 178 6.70 -15.42 2.78
CA VAL A 178 6.59 -16.77 3.35
C VAL A 178 5.11 -17.10 3.56
N GLY A 179 4.70 -18.27 3.11
CA GLY A 179 3.31 -18.77 3.27
C GLY A 179 2.31 -18.20 2.25
N VAL A 180 2.67 -17.21 1.43
CA VAL A 180 1.75 -16.63 0.44
C VAL A 180 1.49 -17.63 -0.70
N GLN A 181 0.22 -17.99 -0.90
CA GLN A 181 -0.24 -18.93 -1.92
C GLN A 181 -0.67 -18.16 -3.20
N TYR A 182 0.27 -17.83 -4.06
CA TYR A 182 -0.05 -17.12 -5.30
C TYR A 182 -1.03 -17.92 -6.17
N GLY A 183 -2.06 -17.22 -6.69
CA GLY A 183 -3.08 -17.82 -7.54
C GLY A 183 -4.15 -18.64 -6.80
N LEU A 184 -4.25 -18.57 -5.46
CA LEU A 184 -5.23 -19.34 -4.69
C LEU A 184 -6.67 -19.07 -5.13
N GLU A 185 -7.06 -17.82 -5.33
CA GLU A 185 -8.42 -17.48 -5.75
C GLU A 185 -8.67 -17.90 -7.21
N ALA A 186 -7.67 -17.84 -8.07
CA ALA A 186 -7.76 -18.34 -9.43
C ALA A 186 -7.97 -19.87 -9.47
N LEU A 187 -7.29 -20.63 -8.58
CA LEU A 187 -7.53 -22.05 -8.38
C LEU A 187 -8.96 -22.30 -7.89
N ASN A 188 -9.38 -21.62 -6.84
CA ASN A 188 -10.69 -21.81 -6.22
C ASN A 188 -11.87 -21.46 -7.15
N ARG A 189 -11.62 -20.65 -8.17
CA ARG A 189 -12.59 -20.31 -9.22
C ARG A 189 -12.47 -21.20 -10.46
N GLY A 190 -11.53 -22.14 -10.48
CA GLY A 190 -11.31 -23.04 -11.62
C GLY A 190 -10.71 -22.35 -12.85
N LEU A 191 -10.08 -21.18 -12.69
CA LEU A 191 -9.40 -20.43 -13.75
C LEU A 191 -8.00 -21.00 -14.05
N ILE A 192 -7.43 -21.70 -13.08
CA ILE A 192 -6.21 -22.50 -13.21
C ILE A 192 -6.43 -23.86 -12.58
N ASP A 193 -5.69 -24.87 -13.03
CA ASP A 193 -5.71 -26.20 -12.43
C ASP A 193 -4.73 -26.32 -11.26
N THR A 194 -4.87 -27.39 -10.49
CA THR A 194 -4.00 -27.69 -9.34
C THR A 194 -2.54 -27.82 -9.74
N GLY A 195 -2.26 -28.39 -10.91
CA GLY A 195 -0.91 -28.57 -11.43
C GLY A 195 -0.19 -27.23 -11.59
N LEU A 196 -0.84 -26.27 -12.25
CA LEU A 196 -0.30 -24.92 -12.43
C LEU A 196 -0.15 -24.17 -11.10
N PHE A 197 -1.12 -24.30 -10.19
CA PHE A 197 -1.06 -23.69 -8.86
C PHE A 197 0.14 -24.19 -8.05
N LEU A 198 0.35 -25.50 -8.01
CA LEU A 198 1.47 -26.11 -7.30
C LEU A 198 2.80 -25.69 -7.93
N GLU A 199 2.91 -25.75 -9.25
CA GLU A 199 4.11 -25.35 -9.97
C GLU A 199 4.46 -23.88 -9.77
N LEU A 200 3.47 -22.99 -9.81
CA LEU A 200 3.63 -21.57 -9.53
C LEU A 200 4.25 -21.37 -8.15
N ASN A 201 3.67 -21.98 -7.12
CA ASN A 201 4.11 -21.77 -5.74
C ASN A 201 5.45 -22.45 -5.43
N GLU A 202 5.78 -23.55 -6.07
CA GLU A 202 7.09 -24.21 -6.00
C GLU A 202 8.21 -23.37 -6.63
N GLN A 203 7.91 -22.66 -7.73
CA GLN A 203 8.90 -21.91 -8.50
C GLN A 203 8.89 -20.39 -8.25
N ALA A 204 7.88 -19.85 -7.57
CA ALA A 204 7.77 -18.42 -7.31
C ALA A 204 9.02 -17.87 -6.61
N GLY A 205 9.49 -18.54 -5.55
CA GLY A 205 10.62 -18.07 -4.77
C GLY A 205 10.33 -16.74 -4.08
N GLY A 206 11.39 -15.99 -3.83
CA GLY A 206 11.36 -14.67 -3.22
C GLY A 206 12.50 -13.81 -3.77
N TRP A 207 13.03 -12.95 -2.94
CA TRP A 207 14.13 -12.04 -3.28
C TRP A 207 15.10 -11.90 -2.12
N ASP A 208 16.34 -11.57 -2.46
CA ASP A 208 17.39 -11.24 -1.50
C ASP A 208 17.42 -9.73 -1.19
N ILE A 209 18.42 -9.30 -0.44
CA ILE A 209 18.61 -7.90 -0.04
C ILE A 209 18.95 -6.96 -1.21
N ASP A 210 19.39 -7.50 -2.33
CA ASP A 210 19.69 -6.78 -3.56
C ASP A 210 18.51 -6.81 -4.54
N PHE A 211 17.35 -7.30 -4.09
CA PHE A 211 16.16 -7.50 -4.90
C PHE A 211 16.44 -8.35 -6.15
N GLN A 212 17.32 -9.34 -6.01
CA GLN A 212 17.49 -10.39 -7.00
C GLN A 212 16.63 -11.57 -6.61
N TRP A 213 16.05 -12.22 -7.60
CA TRP A 213 15.26 -13.43 -7.35
C TRP A 213 16.11 -14.54 -6.74
N ARG A 214 15.55 -15.24 -5.77
CA ARG A 214 16.09 -16.48 -5.20
C ARG A 214 14.98 -17.52 -5.02
N ARG A 215 15.39 -18.80 -4.87
CA ARG A 215 14.44 -19.90 -4.73
C ARG A 215 13.65 -19.84 -3.43
N GLU A 216 14.30 -19.43 -2.36
CA GLU A 216 13.69 -19.29 -1.04
C GLU A 216 12.76 -18.09 -1.02
N ARG A 217 11.67 -18.19 -0.26
CA ARG A 217 10.77 -17.05 0.00
C ARG A 217 11.52 -15.94 0.72
N ALA A 218 11.18 -14.71 0.42
CA ALA A 218 11.70 -13.55 1.14
C ALA A 218 11.14 -13.53 2.56
N ALA A 219 12.03 -13.35 3.54
CA ALA A 219 11.67 -13.25 4.95
C ALA A 219 11.95 -11.85 5.49
N ALA A 220 10.96 -11.27 6.16
CA ALA A 220 11.08 -9.97 6.80
C ALA A 220 12.12 -9.98 7.93
N ASP A 221 12.87 -8.88 8.06
CA ASP A 221 13.63 -8.60 9.26
C ASP A 221 12.67 -8.28 10.41
N PRO A 222 12.74 -9.00 11.56
CA PRO A 222 11.75 -8.84 12.64
C PRO A 222 11.72 -7.43 13.24
N ASP A 223 12.88 -6.76 13.35
CA ASP A 223 12.94 -5.39 13.86
C ASP A 223 12.35 -4.40 12.87
N ALA A 224 12.65 -4.54 11.57
CA ALA A 224 12.06 -3.70 10.54
C ALA A 224 10.53 -3.87 10.48
N LEU A 225 10.05 -5.11 10.62
CA LEU A 225 8.63 -5.43 10.65
C LEU A 225 7.91 -4.70 11.81
N ARG A 226 8.45 -4.84 13.03
CA ARG A 226 7.93 -4.17 14.22
C ARG A 226 7.94 -2.64 14.05
N ILE A 227 9.06 -2.07 13.60
CA ILE A 227 9.23 -0.64 13.40
C ILE A 227 8.24 -0.12 12.34
N ALA A 228 8.01 -0.86 11.24
CA ALA A 228 7.09 -0.46 10.18
C ALA A 228 5.68 -0.15 10.73
N TYR A 229 5.19 -0.97 11.64
CA TYR A 229 3.89 -0.77 12.28
C TYR A 229 3.92 0.27 13.39
N GLU A 230 4.87 0.16 14.34
CA GLU A 230 4.94 1.06 15.49
C GLU A 230 5.14 2.52 15.12
N THR A 231 5.84 2.80 14.02
CA THR A 231 6.12 4.16 13.56
C THR A 231 5.12 4.68 12.54
N GLY A 232 4.11 3.87 12.16
CA GLY A 232 3.12 4.24 11.16
C GLY A 232 3.67 4.31 9.73
N ARG A 233 4.82 3.65 9.44
CA ARG A 233 5.31 3.54 8.04
C ARG A 233 4.39 2.69 7.18
N VAL A 234 3.69 1.75 7.80
CA VAL A 234 2.47 1.17 7.26
C VAL A 234 1.31 1.98 7.82
N THR A 235 0.69 2.77 6.99
CA THR A 235 -0.40 3.65 7.39
C THR A 235 -1.59 2.83 7.89
N SER A 236 -2.00 3.02 9.13
CA SER A 236 -3.25 2.47 9.66
C SER A 236 -4.40 3.48 9.49
N GLY A 237 -5.63 3.05 9.69
CA GLY A 237 -6.79 3.95 9.76
C GLY A 237 -6.88 4.73 11.08
N SER A 238 -6.08 4.37 12.09
CA SER A 238 -6.06 4.96 13.42
C SER A 238 -5.17 6.21 13.51
N GLY A 239 -4.90 6.65 14.72
CA GLY A 239 -4.11 7.87 14.96
C GLY A 239 -4.84 9.13 14.52
N GLY A 240 -4.12 10.05 13.88
CA GLY A 240 -4.70 11.30 13.38
C GLY A 240 -5.73 11.10 12.26
N LEU A 241 -5.61 10.02 11.48
CA LEU A 241 -6.55 9.74 10.37
C LEU A 241 -7.97 9.49 10.86
N ALA A 242 -8.18 8.99 12.08
CA ALA A 242 -9.50 8.83 12.66
C ALA A 242 -10.29 10.16 12.79
N THR A 243 -9.59 11.29 12.79
CA THR A 243 -10.16 12.62 13.01
C THR A 243 -9.84 13.61 11.89
N THR A 244 -9.28 13.16 10.79
CA THR A 244 -8.95 14.00 9.63
C THR A 244 -10.04 13.86 8.55
N PRO A 245 -10.64 14.97 8.08
CA PRO A 245 -11.47 14.96 6.87
C PRO A 245 -10.66 14.54 5.64
N ILE A 246 -11.18 13.60 4.84
CA ILE A 246 -10.51 13.05 3.67
C ILE A 246 -11.43 13.07 2.45
N ILE A 247 -11.01 13.74 1.37
CA ILE A 247 -11.68 13.64 0.07
C ILE A 247 -10.67 13.02 -0.92
N ASP A 248 -10.84 11.75 -1.22
CA ASP A 248 -9.99 11.00 -2.17
C ASP A 248 -10.57 11.11 -3.58
N GLU A 249 -9.86 11.81 -4.45
CA GLU A 249 -10.20 11.91 -5.86
C GLU A 249 -9.43 10.86 -6.65
N ARG A 250 -10.11 9.78 -7.03
CA ARG A 250 -9.53 8.67 -7.77
C ARG A 250 -9.77 8.81 -9.27
N ASN A 251 -8.73 9.17 -10.01
CA ASN A 251 -8.70 9.01 -11.45
C ASN A 251 -8.47 7.56 -11.82
N TYR A 252 -9.40 6.96 -12.57
CA TYR A 252 -9.33 5.57 -12.98
C TYR A 252 -8.31 5.38 -14.09
N LEU A 253 -7.33 4.53 -13.86
CA LEU A 253 -6.22 4.23 -14.76
C LEU A 253 -5.95 2.73 -14.92
N ASP A 254 -6.79 1.87 -14.33
CA ASP A 254 -6.58 0.42 -14.34
C ASP A 254 -6.64 -0.13 -15.78
N HIS A 255 -7.53 0.43 -16.61
CA HIS A 255 -7.73 0.04 -18.02
C HIS A 255 -6.53 0.32 -18.95
N VAL A 256 -5.56 1.11 -18.50
CA VAL A 256 -4.33 1.41 -19.26
C VAL A 256 -3.08 0.81 -18.62
N ALA A 257 -3.27 -0.21 -17.82
CA ALA A 257 -2.19 -0.91 -17.13
C ALA A 257 -1.28 0.01 -16.32
N ASN A 258 -1.87 1.02 -15.66
CA ASN A 258 -1.12 1.95 -14.83
C ASN A 258 -1.01 1.41 -13.41
N PHE A 259 0.16 1.56 -12.79
CA PHE A 259 0.39 1.11 -11.42
C PHE A 259 -0.37 1.90 -10.34
N HIS A 260 -1.01 3.03 -10.69
CA HIS A 260 -1.94 3.73 -9.80
C HIS A 260 -3.31 3.05 -9.79
N ALA A 261 -3.34 1.78 -9.43
CA ALA A 261 -4.55 0.98 -9.40
C ALA A 261 -5.61 1.56 -8.44
N SER A 262 -6.87 1.49 -8.87
CA SER A 262 -7.98 2.13 -8.15
C SER A 262 -8.24 1.51 -6.77
N TYR A 263 -7.88 0.24 -6.58
CA TYR A 263 -8.14 -0.47 -5.32
C TYR A 263 -7.43 0.13 -4.11
N TYR A 264 -6.32 0.86 -4.28
CA TYR A 264 -5.61 1.50 -3.16
C TYR A 264 -6.46 2.54 -2.41
N SER A 265 -7.42 3.19 -3.07
CA SER A 265 -8.40 4.06 -2.40
C SER A 265 -9.34 3.25 -1.50
N PHE A 266 -9.75 2.07 -1.95
CA PHE A 266 -10.55 1.15 -1.14
C PHE A 266 -9.73 0.55 0.01
N VAL A 267 -8.44 0.27 -0.20
CA VAL A 267 -7.51 -0.17 0.86
C VAL A 267 -7.50 0.83 2.01
N MET A 268 -7.35 2.13 1.70
CA MET A 268 -7.32 3.15 2.75
C MET A 268 -8.64 3.25 3.51
N ARG A 269 -9.76 3.19 2.78
CA ARG A 269 -11.10 3.15 3.38
C ARG A 269 -11.28 1.94 4.29
N GLU A 270 -10.86 0.76 3.86
CA GLU A 270 -10.96 -0.47 4.64
C GLU A 270 -10.13 -0.42 5.92
N ARG A 271 -8.93 0.19 5.87
CA ARG A 271 -8.13 0.42 7.07
C ARG A 271 -8.85 1.34 8.07
N LEU A 272 -9.53 2.39 7.58
CA LEU A 272 -10.34 3.26 8.45
C LEU A 272 -11.51 2.48 9.08
N VAL A 273 -12.22 1.66 8.31
CA VAL A 273 -13.32 0.82 8.82
C VAL A 273 -12.81 -0.16 9.87
N ARG A 274 -11.73 -0.88 9.59
CA ARG A 274 -11.14 -1.83 10.54
C ARG A 274 -10.77 -1.18 11.86
N ASP A 275 -10.10 -0.02 11.80
CA ASP A 275 -9.47 0.58 12.97
C ASP A 275 -10.41 1.48 13.78
N ASN A 276 -11.47 2.05 13.15
CA ASN A 276 -12.40 2.98 13.78
C ASN A 276 -13.86 2.48 13.78
N GLY A 277 -14.15 1.34 13.13
CA GLY A 277 -15.51 0.83 12.94
C GLY A 277 -16.29 1.50 11.82
N HIS A 278 -15.77 2.59 11.24
CA HIS A 278 -16.38 3.33 10.12
C HIS A 278 -15.32 4.13 9.35
N ALA A 279 -15.72 4.64 8.18
CA ALA A 279 -14.93 5.56 7.37
C ALA A 279 -15.76 6.80 6.97
N ASP A 280 -16.59 7.32 7.87
CA ASP A 280 -17.53 8.40 7.57
C ASP A 280 -16.82 9.75 7.36
N ASN A 281 -15.59 9.87 7.81
CA ASN A 281 -14.69 11.00 7.54
C ASN A 281 -13.96 10.89 6.20
N TYR A 282 -14.24 9.87 5.38
CA TYR A 282 -13.61 9.60 4.10
C TYR A 282 -14.65 9.57 2.98
N VAL A 283 -14.41 10.34 1.93
CA VAL A 283 -15.25 10.40 0.72
C VAL A 283 -14.42 9.95 -0.47
N LEU A 284 -14.92 8.98 -1.24
CA LEU A 284 -14.28 8.50 -2.46
C LEU A 284 -15.02 8.98 -3.70
N GLN A 285 -14.33 9.74 -4.53
CA GLN A 285 -14.82 10.26 -5.80
C GLN A 285 -14.05 9.63 -6.95
N ARG A 286 -14.75 8.93 -7.87
CA ARG A 286 -14.12 8.20 -8.98
C ARG A 286 -14.49 8.79 -10.33
N ARG A 287 -13.52 8.89 -11.24
CA ARG A 287 -13.73 9.39 -12.60
C ARG A 287 -12.63 8.93 -13.54
N MET A 288 -12.85 9.09 -14.83
CA MET A 288 -11.81 8.89 -15.84
C MET A 288 -10.78 10.03 -15.77
N ALA A 289 -9.49 9.69 -15.92
CA ALA A 289 -8.46 10.70 -16.12
C ALA A 289 -8.62 11.38 -17.51
N PRO A 290 -8.28 12.66 -17.69
CA PRO A 290 -7.60 13.58 -16.76
C PRO A 290 -8.54 14.51 -15.98
N LEU A 291 -9.81 14.20 -15.88
CA LEU A 291 -10.78 15.04 -15.18
C LEU A 291 -10.39 15.27 -13.71
N SER A 292 -10.67 16.47 -13.20
CA SER A 292 -10.39 16.82 -11.80
C SER A 292 -11.48 17.74 -11.26
N ARG A 293 -11.76 17.60 -9.97
CA ARG A 293 -12.64 18.48 -9.18
C ARG A 293 -11.86 19.21 -8.08
N ALA A 294 -10.59 19.44 -8.30
CA ALA A 294 -9.69 19.97 -7.27
C ALA A 294 -10.22 21.27 -6.64
N ASP A 295 -10.70 22.23 -7.46
CA ASP A 295 -11.21 23.51 -6.97
C ASP A 295 -12.48 23.34 -6.14
N GLU A 296 -13.42 22.50 -6.59
CA GLU A 296 -14.65 22.19 -5.86
C GLU A 296 -14.35 21.43 -4.56
N ASN A 297 -13.48 20.45 -4.63
CA ASN A 297 -13.09 19.66 -3.46
C ASN A 297 -12.34 20.51 -2.43
N LEU A 298 -11.53 21.47 -2.88
CA LEU A 298 -10.87 22.42 -1.98
C LEU A 298 -11.89 23.32 -1.27
N ALA A 299 -12.88 23.84 -1.99
CA ALA A 299 -13.95 24.66 -1.39
C ALA A 299 -14.80 23.85 -0.41
N LEU A 300 -15.16 22.61 -0.73
CA LEU A 300 -15.92 21.74 0.15
C LEU A 300 -15.10 21.28 1.38
N MET A 301 -13.80 21.13 1.24
CA MET A 301 -12.91 20.86 2.39
C MET A 301 -12.84 22.05 3.32
N ASP A 302 -12.72 23.28 2.79
CA ASP A 302 -12.73 24.47 3.60
C ASP A 302 -14.07 24.66 4.36
N GLU A 303 -15.20 24.44 3.68
CA GLU A 303 -16.54 24.42 4.30
C GLU A 303 -16.60 23.41 5.44
N TRP A 304 -16.07 22.20 5.23
CA TRP A 304 -16.05 21.15 6.24
C TRP A 304 -15.23 21.55 7.46
N LEU A 305 -14.03 22.08 7.25
CA LEU A 305 -13.13 22.52 8.32
C LEU A 305 -13.69 23.70 9.11
N VAL A 306 -14.34 24.65 8.43
CA VAL A 306 -15.05 25.77 9.09
C VAL A 306 -16.19 25.24 9.97
N ALA A 307 -16.99 24.29 9.47
CA ALA A 307 -18.07 23.69 10.22
C ALA A 307 -17.57 22.94 11.46
N ILE A 308 -16.46 22.20 11.36
CA ILE A 308 -15.80 21.54 12.50
C ILE A 308 -15.35 22.59 13.55
N ALA A 309 -14.73 23.67 13.10
CA ALA A 309 -14.23 24.73 13.98
C ALA A 309 -15.35 25.46 14.73
N LEU A 310 -16.51 25.59 14.12
CA LEU A 310 -17.70 26.24 14.70
C LEU A 310 -18.52 25.32 15.59
N ASP A 311 -18.27 24.01 15.57
CA ASP A 311 -18.98 23.04 16.41
C ASP A 311 -18.57 23.17 17.88
N ALA A 312 -19.45 23.84 18.66
CA ALA A 312 -19.29 24.04 20.10
C ALA A 312 -19.82 22.89 20.95
N THR A 313 -20.20 21.77 20.38
CA THR A 313 -20.66 20.58 21.13
C THR A 313 -19.52 20.03 22.00
N ALA A 314 -19.90 19.23 23.01
CA ALA A 314 -18.92 18.52 23.85
C ALA A 314 -18.47 17.17 23.22
N ASP A 315 -18.86 16.90 21.98
CA ASP A 315 -18.52 15.67 21.30
C ASP A 315 -17.00 15.50 21.10
N HIS A 316 -16.56 14.26 21.01
CA HIS A 316 -15.16 13.98 20.68
C HIS A 316 -14.85 14.30 19.21
N ALA A 317 -13.59 14.53 18.90
CA ALA A 317 -13.14 15.04 17.61
C ALA A 317 -13.66 14.23 16.40
N ALA A 318 -13.69 12.89 16.46
CA ALA A 318 -14.19 12.06 15.37
C ALA A 318 -15.68 12.29 15.08
N ALA A 319 -16.52 12.42 16.13
CA ALA A 319 -17.94 12.72 15.97
C ALA A 319 -18.19 14.09 15.34
N LYS A 320 -17.39 15.10 15.69
CA LYS A 320 -17.48 16.44 15.09
C LYS A 320 -17.13 16.40 13.60
N VAL A 321 -16.07 15.67 13.22
CA VAL A 321 -15.67 15.52 11.82
C VAL A 321 -16.80 14.90 11.00
N VAL A 322 -17.42 13.84 11.51
CA VAL A 322 -18.53 13.18 10.82
C VAL A 322 -19.77 14.07 10.77
N GLY A 323 -20.14 14.70 11.90
CA GLY A 323 -21.33 15.53 12.01
C GLY A 323 -21.29 16.82 11.19
N ALA A 324 -20.09 17.37 11.02
CA ALA A 324 -19.88 18.62 10.28
C ALA A 324 -19.68 18.41 8.77
N LYS A 325 -19.68 17.15 8.28
CA LYS A 325 -19.45 16.87 6.87
C LYS A 325 -20.52 17.53 5.98
N PRO A 326 -20.15 18.34 4.97
CA PRO A 326 -21.11 18.92 4.04
C PRO A 326 -21.96 17.85 3.36
N ALA A 327 -23.27 18.07 3.23
CA ALA A 327 -24.20 17.11 2.62
C ALA A 327 -23.88 16.82 1.14
N ALA A 328 -23.18 17.72 0.47
CA ALA A 328 -22.69 17.54 -0.90
C ALA A 328 -21.53 16.55 -0.98
N LEU A 329 -20.80 16.34 0.13
CA LEU A 329 -19.68 15.40 0.18
C LEU A 329 -20.16 13.98 0.44
N ARG A 330 -20.24 13.21 -0.61
CA ARG A 330 -20.65 11.80 -0.61
C ARG A 330 -19.85 11.00 -1.62
N ASP A 331 -19.81 9.70 -1.43
CA ASP A 331 -19.23 8.78 -2.39
C ASP A 331 -19.98 8.90 -3.72
N ALA A 332 -19.24 9.06 -4.80
CA ALA A 332 -19.81 9.22 -6.13
C ALA A 332 -18.82 8.84 -7.23
N CYS A 333 -19.33 8.63 -8.41
CA CYS A 333 -18.52 8.59 -9.63
C CYS A 333 -19.15 9.45 -10.74
N TRP A 334 -18.35 9.85 -11.70
CA TRP A 334 -18.78 10.62 -12.86
C TRP A 334 -18.48 9.85 -14.13
N ASN A 335 -19.52 9.67 -14.96
CA ASN A 335 -19.33 9.08 -16.29
C ASN A 335 -18.64 10.06 -17.25
N ASP A 336 -18.42 9.63 -18.49
CA ASP A 336 -17.73 10.44 -19.51
C ASP A 336 -18.51 11.70 -19.92
N ASP A 337 -19.83 11.72 -19.71
CA ASP A 337 -20.69 12.90 -19.94
C ASP A 337 -20.67 13.87 -18.74
N GLY A 338 -19.92 13.56 -17.69
CA GLY A 338 -19.85 14.34 -16.46
C GLY A 338 -21.07 14.19 -15.54
N ILE A 339 -21.90 13.18 -15.77
CA ILE A 339 -23.09 12.91 -14.94
C ILE A 339 -22.66 12.22 -13.65
N GLU A 340 -23.05 12.83 -12.52
CA GLU A 340 -22.81 12.28 -11.19
C GLU A 340 -23.68 11.05 -10.91
N ILE A 341 -23.08 9.99 -10.42
CA ILE A 341 -23.73 8.80 -9.91
C ILE A 341 -23.35 8.67 -8.44
N VAL A 342 -24.32 8.92 -7.57
CA VAL A 342 -24.16 8.79 -6.13
C VAL A 342 -24.37 7.35 -5.73
N GLU A 343 -23.34 6.72 -5.20
CA GLU A 343 -23.35 5.33 -4.80
C GLU A 343 -22.25 5.09 -3.75
N PRO A 344 -22.53 4.34 -2.67
CA PRO A 344 -21.50 3.99 -1.69
C PRO A 344 -20.28 3.34 -2.37
N ALA A 345 -19.09 3.77 -2.00
CA ALA A 345 -17.87 3.20 -2.54
C ALA A 345 -17.56 1.86 -1.83
N VAL A 346 -17.99 0.78 -2.45
CA VAL A 346 -17.75 -0.59 -1.98
C VAL A 346 -16.77 -1.27 -2.94
N PHE A 347 -15.73 -1.91 -2.39
CA PHE A 347 -14.83 -2.73 -3.20
C PHE A 347 -15.57 -3.98 -3.66
N ASP A 348 -15.70 -4.13 -4.98
CA ASP A 348 -16.30 -5.31 -5.58
C ASP A 348 -15.22 -6.32 -5.97
N ARG A 349 -15.02 -7.34 -5.14
CA ARG A 349 -14.08 -8.42 -5.42
C ARG A 349 -14.44 -9.21 -6.68
N GLY A 350 -15.72 -9.22 -7.06
CA GLY A 350 -16.20 -9.83 -8.30
C GLY A 350 -15.64 -9.17 -9.55
N ALA A 351 -15.35 -7.86 -9.50
CA ALA A 351 -14.79 -7.12 -10.63
C ALA A 351 -13.44 -7.65 -11.10
N ILE A 352 -12.61 -8.19 -10.19
CA ILE A 352 -11.32 -8.83 -10.52
C ILE A 352 -11.53 -9.98 -11.51
N PHE A 353 -12.70 -10.60 -11.51
CA PHE A 353 -13.05 -11.80 -12.30
C PHE A 353 -14.21 -11.53 -13.27
N ASN A 354 -14.33 -10.29 -13.74
CA ASN A 354 -15.36 -9.87 -14.71
C ASN A 354 -16.82 -10.11 -14.25
N ASN A 355 -17.06 -10.08 -12.94
CA ASN A 355 -18.40 -10.17 -12.35
C ASN A 355 -18.66 -8.94 -11.46
N THR A 356 -18.89 -7.81 -12.11
CA THR A 356 -18.98 -6.49 -11.47
C THR A 356 -20.40 -6.19 -11.00
N GLN A 357 -20.52 -5.58 -9.82
CA GLN A 357 -21.78 -5.08 -9.26
C GLN A 357 -21.67 -3.61 -8.88
N GLY A 358 -22.79 -2.88 -9.09
CA GLY A 358 -22.85 -1.44 -8.82
C GLY A 358 -22.46 -0.60 -10.03
N ARG A 359 -23.19 0.50 -10.25
CA ARG A 359 -23.02 1.37 -11.43
C ARG A 359 -21.65 2.01 -11.51
N CYS A 360 -21.12 2.45 -10.38
CA CYS A 360 -19.77 3.01 -10.33
C CYS A 360 -18.69 1.96 -10.54
N ASN A 361 -18.88 0.73 -10.10
CA ASN A 361 -17.94 -0.36 -10.35
C ASN A 361 -18.04 -0.88 -11.78
N GLU A 362 -19.22 -0.84 -12.42
CA GLU A 362 -19.38 -1.14 -13.84
C GLU A 362 -18.60 -0.15 -14.73
N LEU A 363 -18.58 1.15 -14.37
CA LEU A 363 -17.80 2.17 -15.07
C LEU A 363 -16.30 2.10 -14.76
N PHE A 364 -15.96 1.79 -13.52
CA PHE A 364 -14.60 1.82 -12.98
C PHE A 364 -14.34 0.55 -12.16
N PRO A 365 -14.23 -0.63 -12.82
CA PRO A 365 -14.05 -1.90 -12.12
C PRO A 365 -12.77 -1.89 -11.28
N PRO A 366 -12.85 -2.07 -9.96
CA PRO A 366 -11.66 -2.13 -9.12
C PRO A 366 -10.99 -3.50 -9.28
N HIS A 367 -9.69 -3.49 -9.44
CA HIS A 367 -8.84 -4.67 -9.44
C HIS A 367 -7.96 -4.69 -8.18
N ALA A 368 -7.09 -5.68 -8.03
CA ALA A 368 -6.29 -5.85 -6.82
C ALA A 368 -4.86 -6.27 -7.15
N GLY A 369 -4.01 -6.40 -6.13
CA GLY A 369 -2.68 -6.99 -6.26
C GLY A 369 -2.68 -8.49 -5.98
N ALA A 370 -1.57 -9.15 -6.30
CA ALA A 370 -1.41 -10.61 -6.20
C ALA A 370 -1.69 -11.16 -4.79
N ARG A 371 -1.34 -10.41 -3.76
CA ARG A 371 -1.54 -10.84 -2.36
C ARG A 371 -3.01 -10.89 -1.97
N ILE A 372 -3.83 -9.99 -2.50
CA ILE A 372 -5.28 -9.99 -2.25
C ILE A 372 -5.92 -11.22 -2.91
N VAL A 373 -5.55 -11.53 -4.15
CA VAL A 373 -6.06 -12.74 -4.83
C VAL A 373 -5.39 -14.04 -4.35
N ALA A 374 -4.35 -13.94 -3.53
CA ALA A 374 -3.82 -15.06 -2.75
C ALA A 374 -4.56 -15.26 -1.40
N GLY A 375 -5.71 -14.61 -1.22
CA GLY A 375 -6.54 -14.69 -0.03
C GLY A 375 -6.33 -13.56 0.98
N GLY A 376 -5.38 -12.66 0.75
CA GLY A 376 -5.08 -11.55 1.65
C GLY A 376 -6.24 -10.58 1.85
N PRO A 377 -6.27 -9.86 2.98
CA PRO A 377 -7.30 -8.88 3.28
C PRO A 377 -7.16 -7.65 2.38
N LEU A 378 -8.29 -6.99 2.11
CA LEU A 378 -8.31 -5.75 1.31
C LEU A 378 -7.48 -4.63 1.94
N THR A 379 -7.27 -4.64 3.26
CA THR A 379 -6.41 -3.67 3.94
C THR A 379 -4.97 -3.63 3.41
N SER A 380 -4.52 -4.71 2.75
CA SER A 380 -3.20 -4.82 2.09
C SER A 380 -2.01 -4.32 2.94
N ASP A 381 -2.09 -4.51 4.26
CA ASP A 381 -1.09 -4.05 5.24
C ASP A 381 -0.48 -5.21 6.05
N VAL A 382 -0.80 -6.44 5.71
CA VAL A 382 -0.16 -7.62 6.30
C VAL A 382 1.18 -7.84 5.60
N LEU A 383 2.25 -7.30 6.18
CA LEU A 383 3.61 -7.43 5.62
C LEU A 383 4.12 -8.87 5.71
N LYS A 384 3.89 -9.50 6.86
CA LYS A 384 4.15 -10.91 7.16
C LYS A 384 2.92 -11.50 7.80
N CYS A 385 2.38 -12.56 7.22
CA CYS A 385 1.23 -13.26 7.80
C CYS A 385 1.64 -14.17 8.96
N GLU A 386 0.71 -14.40 9.89
CA GLU A 386 0.77 -15.57 10.76
C GLU A 386 0.57 -16.83 9.92
N LEU A 387 1.24 -17.91 10.26
CA LEU A 387 1.14 -19.16 9.52
C LEU A 387 0.14 -20.10 10.19
N LYS A 388 -0.55 -20.89 9.37
CA LYS A 388 -1.38 -22.02 9.79
C LYS A 388 -0.99 -23.29 9.01
N PRO A 389 -1.28 -24.48 9.54
CA PRO A 389 -1.21 -25.71 8.76
C PRO A 389 -2.09 -25.61 7.51
N ILE A 390 -1.72 -26.33 6.47
CA ILE A 390 -2.55 -26.47 5.27
C ILE A 390 -3.88 -27.10 5.67
N ASP A 391 -4.98 -26.43 5.32
CA ASP A 391 -6.34 -26.92 5.57
C ASP A 391 -7.00 -27.23 4.22
N PRO A 392 -7.43 -28.47 3.98
CA PRO A 392 -8.15 -28.82 2.75
C PRO A 392 -9.39 -27.94 2.48
N ALA A 393 -9.98 -27.36 3.51
CA ALA A 393 -11.15 -26.46 3.39
C ALA A 393 -10.82 -25.11 2.72
N ASP A 394 -9.54 -24.72 2.63
CA ASP A 394 -9.12 -23.52 1.92
C ASP A 394 -9.22 -23.66 0.38
N TYR A 395 -9.35 -24.89 -0.11
CA TYR A 395 -9.34 -25.20 -1.54
C TYR A 395 -10.73 -25.64 -2.02
N ALA A 396 -11.31 -24.91 -2.96
CA ALA A 396 -12.61 -25.27 -3.55
C ALA A 396 -12.53 -26.54 -4.42
N VAL A 397 -11.33 -26.95 -4.84
CA VAL A 397 -11.05 -28.17 -5.56
C VAL A 397 -10.44 -29.21 -4.61
N PRO A 398 -10.93 -30.46 -4.60
CA PRO A 398 -10.33 -31.49 -3.75
C PRO A 398 -8.92 -31.83 -4.27
N LEU A 399 -7.93 -31.75 -3.37
CA LEU A 399 -6.57 -32.14 -3.64
C LEU A 399 -6.41 -33.66 -3.45
N THR A 400 -5.69 -34.31 -4.33
CA THR A 400 -5.25 -35.70 -4.13
C THR A 400 -4.20 -35.77 -3.00
N SER A 401 -3.95 -36.98 -2.47
CA SER A 401 -2.91 -37.16 -1.46
C SER A 401 -1.50 -36.78 -1.95
N GLU A 402 -1.21 -37.00 -3.24
CA GLU A 402 0.06 -36.60 -3.84
C GLU A 402 0.18 -35.07 -3.93
N GLU A 403 -0.87 -34.39 -4.38
CA GLU A 403 -0.92 -32.92 -4.45
C GLU A 403 -0.81 -32.29 -3.06
N THR A 404 -1.47 -32.87 -2.06
CA THR A 404 -1.36 -32.42 -0.66
C THR A 404 0.07 -32.56 -0.15
N THR A 405 0.71 -33.71 -0.34
CA THR A 405 2.11 -33.93 0.05
C THR A 405 3.06 -32.96 -0.66
N ARG A 406 2.82 -32.69 -1.94
CA ARG A 406 3.59 -31.70 -2.71
C ARG A 406 3.40 -30.30 -2.14
N LEU A 407 2.17 -29.91 -1.81
CA LEU A 407 1.84 -28.63 -1.21
C LEU A 407 2.50 -28.44 0.15
N GLU A 408 2.50 -29.47 1.01
CA GLU A 408 3.21 -29.48 2.29
C GLU A 408 4.72 -29.31 2.11
N SER A 409 5.30 -29.87 1.04
CA SER A 409 6.72 -29.68 0.73
C SER A 409 7.05 -28.28 0.23
N ILE A 410 6.11 -27.61 -0.44
CA ILE A 410 6.24 -26.21 -0.89
C ILE A 410 6.16 -25.24 0.31
N PHE A 411 5.30 -25.55 1.27
CA PHE A 411 5.04 -24.73 2.46
C PHE A 411 5.32 -25.50 3.76
N PRO A 412 6.59 -25.84 4.05
CA PRO A 412 6.94 -26.68 5.18
C PRO A 412 6.58 -26.07 6.55
N ASP A 413 6.54 -24.75 6.63
CA ASP A 413 6.18 -24.01 7.84
C ASP A 413 4.68 -23.62 7.86
N GLY A 414 3.93 -23.99 6.84
CA GLY A 414 2.51 -23.66 6.67
C GLY A 414 2.25 -22.51 5.71
N VAL A 415 0.98 -22.16 5.60
CA VAL A 415 0.44 -21.13 4.70
C VAL A 415 -0.11 -19.95 5.50
N CYS A 416 -0.29 -18.81 4.85
CA CYS A 416 -0.83 -17.61 5.50
C CYS A 416 -2.19 -17.84 6.13
N ASP A 417 -2.33 -17.51 7.40
CA ASP A 417 -3.62 -17.38 8.10
C ASP A 417 -4.13 -15.93 7.97
N TRP A 418 -4.84 -15.67 6.87
CA TRP A 418 -5.37 -14.35 6.60
C TRP A 418 -6.54 -13.93 7.52
N SER A 419 -7.00 -14.80 8.40
CA SER A 419 -8.00 -14.47 9.43
C SER A 419 -7.40 -13.72 10.61
N LYS A 420 -6.07 -13.67 10.70
CA LYS A 420 -5.32 -13.01 11.77
C LYS A 420 -4.67 -11.72 11.29
N PRO A 421 -4.43 -10.77 12.21
CA PRO A 421 -3.51 -9.67 11.94
C PRO A 421 -2.12 -10.19 11.53
N GLY A 422 -1.36 -9.38 10.81
CA GLY A 422 0.02 -9.69 10.50
C GLY A 422 0.92 -9.80 11.75
N VAL A 423 2.02 -10.52 11.60
CA VAL A 423 3.02 -10.66 12.68
C VAL A 423 3.49 -9.27 13.12
N GLY A 424 3.31 -8.96 14.40
CA GLY A 424 3.68 -7.66 14.98
C GLY A 424 2.82 -6.48 14.53
N GLN A 425 1.73 -6.73 13.80
CA GLN A 425 0.82 -5.68 13.36
C GLN A 425 0.06 -5.09 14.55
N VAL A 426 0.20 -3.81 14.74
CA VAL A 426 -0.48 -3.04 15.79
C VAL A 426 -1.09 -1.78 15.18
N PRO A 427 -2.27 -1.32 15.67
CA PRO A 427 -2.81 -0.03 15.28
C PRO A 427 -1.82 1.10 15.63
N ASN A 428 -1.74 2.14 14.79
CA ASN A 428 -0.95 3.32 15.10
C ASN A 428 -1.69 4.18 16.14
N THR A 429 -1.61 3.78 17.40
CA THR A 429 -2.19 4.51 18.52
C THR A 429 -1.22 5.53 19.13
N ARG A 430 0.06 5.49 18.71
CA ARG A 430 1.10 6.41 19.16
C ARG A 430 1.47 7.32 18.00
N THR A 431 1.08 8.58 18.13
CA THR A 431 1.48 9.62 17.17
C THR A 431 2.80 10.26 17.60
N TRP A 432 3.60 10.73 16.64
CA TRP A 432 4.89 11.36 16.91
C TRP A 432 4.76 12.60 17.77
N LEU A 433 3.74 13.43 17.46
CA LEU A 433 3.41 14.62 18.24
C LEU A 433 1.90 14.75 18.34
N SER A 434 1.44 15.30 19.42
CA SER A 434 0.06 15.72 19.63
C SER A 434 0.07 17.23 19.77
N TYR A 435 -0.55 17.92 18.82
CA TYR A 435 -0.78 19.35 18.88
C TYR A 435 -2.17 19.59 19.46
N GLY A 436 -2.24 20.14 20.61
CA GLY A 436 -3.49 20.43 21.27
C GLY A 436 -3.24 21.33 22.48
N PRO A 437 -4.27 21.66 23.27
CA PRO A 437 -4.11 22.45 24.50
C PRO A 437 -3.09 21.84 25.47
N SER A 438 -2.85 20.55 25.36
CA SER A 438 -1.85 19.83 26.18
C SER A 438 -1.07 18.87 25.28
N PRO A 439 -0.12 19.36 24.47
CA PRO A 439 0.66 18.51 23.55
C PRO A 439 1.48 17.51 24.35
N VAL A 440 1.45 16.25 23.90
CA VAL A 440 2.21 15.15 24.49
C VAL A 440 3.16 14.59 23.44
N ASN A 441 4.46 14.65 23.72
CA ASN A 441 5.43 13.87 22.97
C ASN A 441 5.39 12.42 23.47
N ARG A 442 4.97 11.49 22.63
CA ARG A 442 4.78 10.07 22.97
C ARG A 442 5.98 9.20 22.65
N TYR A 443 7.06 9.79 22.14
CA TYR A 443 8.32 9.12 21.80
C TYR A 443 9.48 9.69 22.62
N GLN A 444 9.27 9.78 23.92
CA GLN A 444 10.38 9.97 24.88
C GLN A 444 10.92 8.63 25.36
#